data_853cfd9d2af3d5ec74560371ed6b6d03
#
_entry.id   853cfd9d2af3d5ec74560371ed6b6d03
#
_cell.length_a   1.000
_cell.length_b   1.000
_cell.length_c   1.000
_cell.angle_alpha   90.00
_cell.angle_beta   90.00
_cell.angle_gamma   90.00
#
_symmetry.space_group_name_H-M   'P 1'
#
loop_
_entity.id
_entity.type
_entity.pdbx_description
1 polymer ?
#
loop_
_entity_poly.entity_id
_entity_poly.type
_entity_poly.pdbx_seq_one_letter_code
_entity_poly.pdbx_strand_id
1 'polypeptide(L)'
;CGRENCHVCRVYGALVTERRGNIERTTFIGRLTHGGGVSIPAWQPLEKQRAMHPSDLRRESGEEPQPFRRQYGAPGLLFPVYNHVLAASEREFRAVAYAFLASLPRLGAGNPKGLDLYEDETFGPYLVLDRYKAPLGRRVVLPPTLKDPGEALAEFRRRAEDAPEGEALFQRHRGRAALEALRRLAKAFVEEDLPALASAS
;
A
#
# COMPACT_ATOMS: atom_id res chain seq x y z
N CYS A 1 2.16 -10.68 17.00
CA CYS A 1 2.77 -11.52 18.04
C CYS A 1 3.29 -10.71 19.25
N GLY A 2 3.56 -9.42 19.12
CA GLY A 2 4.00 -8.55 20.21
C GLY A 2 5.42 -8.78 20.73
N ARG A 3 6.27 -9.44 19.93
CA ARG A 3 7.68 -9.67 20.29
C ARG A 3 8.58 -8.62 19.65
N GLU A 4 9.56 -8.10 20.41
CA GLU A 4 10.52 -7.11 19.90
C GLU A 4 11.32 -7.59 18.68
N ASN A 5 11.61 -8.87 18.60
CA ASN A 5 12.35 -9.47 17.49
C ASN A 5 11.45 -9.86 16.30
N CYS A 6 10.15 -9.63 16.37
CA CYS A 6 9.25 -9.92 15.27
C CYS A 6 9.33 -8.82 14.21
N HIS A 7 9.80 -9.17 13.01
CA HIS A 7 9.92 -8.23 11.89
C HIS A 7 8.58 -7.59 11.50
N VAL A 8 7.48 -8.34 11.58
CA VAL A 8 6.14 -7.81 11.32
C VAL A 8 5.77 -6.74 12.34
N CYS A 9 5.96 -7.00 13.65
CA CYS A 9 5.67 -6.02 14.69
C CYS A 9 6.57 -4.78 14.59
N ARG A 10 7.82 -4.94 14.21
CA ARG A 10 8.76 -3.82 14.02
C ARG A 10 8.40 -2.95 12.81
N VAL A 11 7.96 -3.55 11.73
CA VAL A 11 7.60 -2.85 10.48
C VAL A 11 6.23 -2.21 10.57
N TYR A 12 5.22 -2.98 10.96
CA TYR A 12 3.81 -2.54 10.92
C TYR A 12 3.29 -2.01 12.25
N GLY A 13 4.04 -2.21 13.32
CA GLY A 13 3.58 -1.95 14.67
C GLY A 13 2.73 -3.08 15.22
N ALA A 14 2.50 -3.04 16.52
CA ALA A 14 1.62 -3.96 17.20
C ALA A 14 1.07 -3.36 18.49
N LEU A 15 -0.18 -3.66 18.79
CA LEU A 15 -0.81 -3.36 20.06
C LEU A 15 -1.13 -4.69 20.79
N VAL A 16 -0.52 -4.91 21.94
CA VAL A 16 -0.79 -6.04 22.82
C VAL A 16 -1.59 -5.52 24.02
N THR A 17 -2.89 -5.73 24.00
CA THR A 17 -3.83 -5.23 25.03
C THR A 17 -3.93 -6.13 26.24
N GLU A 18 -3.60 -7.42 26.08
CA GLU A 18 -3.70 -8.42 27.12
C GLU A 18 -2.37 -9.18 27.27
N ARG A 19 -2.07 -9.57 28.49
CA ARG A 19 -0.91 -10.43 28.77
C ARG A 19 -1.10 -11.81 28.12
N ARG A 20 -0.12 -12.21 27.31
CA ARG A 20 -0.10 -13.54 26.66
C ARG A 20 1.18 -14.28 27.04
N GLY A 21 1.09 -15.16 28.01
CA GLY A 21 2.26 -15.84 28.55
C GLY A 21 3.26 -14.84 29.14
N ASN A 22 4.47 -14.81 28.62
CA ASN A 22 5.53 -13.89 29.04
C ASN A 22 5.51 -12.53 28.33
N ILE A 23 4.55 -12.29 27.43
CA ILE A 23 4.42 -11.02 26.72
C ILE A 23 3.49 -10.11 27.53
N GLU A 24 4.06 -9.02 28.01
CA GLU A 24 3.30 -8.00 28.74
C GLU A 24 2.53 -7.08 27.76
N ARG A 25 1.61 -6.28 28.31
CA ARG A 25 0.93 -5.23 27.56
C ARG A 25 1.97 -4.26 26.99
N THR A 26 1.97 -4.06 25.68
CA THR A 26 2.94 -3.19 25.05
C THR A 26 2.43 -2.65 23.73
N THR A 27 3.01 -1.53 23.31
CA THR A 27 2.75 -0.92 22.01
C THR A 27 4.06 -0.79 21.27
N PHE A 28 4.10 -1.33 20.06
CA PHE A 28 5.20 -1.12 19.12
C PHE A 28 4.78 -0.12 18.06
N ILE A 29 5.53 0.95 17.91
CA ILE A 29 5.34 1.90 16.82
C ILE A 29 5.97 1.31 15.57
N GLY A 30 5.15 1.17 14.51
CA GLY A 30 5.63 0.67 13.22
C GLY A 30 6.59 1.66 12.56
N ARG A 31 7.53 1.13 11.79
CA ARG A 31 8.51 1.91 11.01
C ARG A 31 8.04 2.22 9.60
N LEU A 32 6.96 1.56 9.15
CA LEU A 32 6.34 1.78 7.86
C LEU A 32 5.35 2.95 7.96
N THR A 33 5.56 3.96 7.16
CA THR A 33 4.57 5.00 6.90
C THR A 33 4.02 4.77 5.51
N HIS A 34 2.70 4.65 5.43
CA HIS A 34 1.95 4.56 4.18
C HIS A 34 1.13 5.82 4.00
N GLY A 35 1.07 6.31 2.79
CA GLY A 35 0.27 7.49 2.49
C GLY A 35 -0.01 7.64 1.01
N GLY A 36 -0.79 8.66 0.68
CA GLY A 36 -1.37 8.85 -0.64
C GLY A 36 -2.79 8.33 -0.72
N GLY A 37 -3.23 7.95 -1.91
CA GLY A 37 -4.58 7.41 -2.13
C GLY A 37 -5.63 8.47 -2.45
N VAL A 38 -5.21 9.69 -2.76
CA VAL A 38 -6.09 10.68 -3.40
C VAL A 38 -6.02 10.47 -4.91
N SER A 39 -7.16 10.27 -5.57
CA SER A 39 -7.20 10.05 -7.01
C SER A 39 -6.66 11.26 -7.77
N ILE A 40 -5.82 11.00 -8.79
CA ILE A 40 -5.32 12.06 -9.67
C ILE A 40 -6.46 12.70 -10.46
N PRO A 41 -7.35 11.95 -11.16
CA PRO A 41 -8.55 12.55 -11.71
C PRO A 41 -9.54 12.91 -10.60
N ALA A 42 -10.25 14.01 -10.79
CA ALA A 42 -11.37 14.33 -9.90
C ALA A 42 -12.35 13.15 -9.84
N TRP A 43 -12.57 12.64 -8.65
CA TRP A 43 -13.47 11.51 -8.47
C TRP A 43 -14.92 11.99 -8.59
N GLN A 44 -15.62 11.44 -9.58
CA GLN A 44 -17.07 11.54 -9.67
C GLN A 44 -17.64 10.16 -9.32
N PRO A 45 -18.31 10.02 -8.18
CA PRO A 45 -18.86 8.74 -7.78
C PRO A 45 -19.96 8.31 -8.75
N LEU A 46 -19.85 7.09 -9.25
CA LEU A 46 -20.96 6.44 -9.91
C LEU A 46 -21.87 5.86 -8.83
N GLU A 47 -23.04 6.44 -8.65
CA GLU A 47 -24.02 5.91 -7.73
C GLU A 47 -24.87 4.84 -8.43
N LYS A 48 -24.90 3.64 -7.88
CA LYS A 48 -25.85 2.60 -8.26
C LYS A 48 -26.73 2.27 -7.07
N GLN A 49 -28.01 2.46 -7.27
CA GLN A 49 -29.02 1.97 -6.33
C GLN A 49 -29.16 0.45 -6.55
N ARG A 50 -29.01 -0.32 -5.48
CA ARG A 50 -29.31 -1.75 -5.48
C ARG A 50 -30.37 -2.04 -4.46
N ALA A 51 -31.37 -2.83 -4.84
CA ALA A 51 -32.29 -3.41 -3.89
C ALA A 51 -31.58 -4.55 -3.15
N MET A 52 -31.58 -4.52 -1.83
CA MET A 52 -31.30 -5.70 -1.03
C MET A 52 -32.54 -6.58 -1.07
N HIS A 53 -32.40 -7.80 -1.55
CA HIS A 53 -33.44 -8.79 -1.31
C HIS A 53 -33.43 -9.12 0.18
N PRO A 54 -34.57 -8.97 0.87
CA PRO A 54 -34.67 -9.43 2.24
C PRO A 54 -34.41 -10.95 2.27
N SER A 55 -33.82 -11.43 3.37
CA SER A 55 -33.77 -12.86 3.62
C SER A 55 -35.18 -13.45 3.55
N ASP A 56 -35.31 -14.74 3.27
CA ASP A 56 -36.62 -15.37 3.16
C ASP A 56 -37.50 -15.14 4.38
N LEU A 57 -36.90 -15.11 5.59
CA LEU A 57 -37.57 -14.73 6.84
C LEU A 57 -38.15 -13.31 6.83
N ARG A 58 -37.50 -12.34 6.21
CA ARG A 58 -38.00 -10.96 6.06
C ARG A 58 -39.06 -10.84 4.96
N ARG A 59 -38.99 -11.68 3.94
CA ARG A 59 -40.05 -11.77 2.92
C ARG A 59 -41.36 -12.29 3.51
N GLU A 60 -41.28 -13.28 4.40
CA GLU A 60 -42.43 -13.83 5.09
C GLU A 60 -43.05 -12.83 6.07
N SER A 61 -42.27 -11.89 6.63
CA SER A 61 -42.75 -10.81 7.48
C SER A 61 -43.36 -9.62 6.72
N GLY A 62 -43.33 -9.62 5.39
CA GLY A 62 -43.88 -8.56 4.55
C GLY A 62 -43.04 -7.26 4.52
N GLU A 63 -41.78 -7.31 4.96
CA GLU A 63 -40.87 -6.17 4.88
C GLU A 63 -40.47 -5.91 3.43
N GLU A 64 -40.65 -4.66 2.99
CA GLU A 64 -40.20 -4.23 1.69
C GLU A 64 -38.65 -4.18 1.59
N PRO A 65 -38.06 -4.55 0.42
CA PRO A 65 -36.63 -4.46 0.21
C PRO A 65 -36.17 -3.00 0.34
N GLN A 66 -35.25 -2.74 1.26
CA GLN A 66 -34.67 -1.39 1.40
C GLN A 66 -33.60 -1.17 0.33
N PRO A 67 -33.77 -0.15 -0.54
CA PRO A 67 -32.73 0.21 -1.48
C PRO A 67 -31.55 0.79 -0.74
N PHE A 68 -30.33 0.33 -1.06
CA PHE A 68 -29.12 0.96 -0.59
C PHE A 68 -28.31 1.53 -1.76
N ARG A 69 -27.68 2.65 -1.52
CA ARG A 69 -26.83 3.30 -2.49
C ARG A 69 -25.38 2.88 -2.26
N ARG A 70 -24.72 2.42 -3.30
CA ARG A 70 -23.27 2.23 -3.30
C ARG A 70 -22.61 3.19 -4.27
N GLN A 71 -21.57 3.84 -3.79
CA GLN A 71 -20.71 4.68 -4.61
C GLN A 71 -19.54 3.83 -5.12
N TYR A 72 -19.26 3.92 -6.40
CA TYR A 72 -18.18 3.21 -7.07
C TYR A 72 -17.24 4.23 -7.71
N GLY A 73 -15.93 3.97 -7.62
CA GLY A 73 -14.96 4.67 -8.47
C GLY A 73 -15.09 4.21 -9.93
N ALA A 74 -14.94 5.14 -10.86
CA ALA A 74 -14.85 4.79 -12.27
C ALA A 74 -13.58 3.95 -12.52
N PRO A 75 -13.61 3.00 -13.47
CA PRO A 75 -12.38 2.34 -13.92
C PRO A 75 -11.34 3.34 -14.43
N GLY A 76 -10.06 3.02 -14.26
CA GLY A 76 -8.96 3.88 -14.73
C GLY A 76 -8.57 5.02 -13.79
N LEU A 77 -9.10 5.08 -12.57
CA LEU A 77 -8.62 6.01 -11.56
C LEU A 77 -7.18 5.70 -11.15
N LEU A 78 -6.33 6.73 -11.13
CA LEU A 78 -4.94 6.66 -10.71
C LEU A 78 -4.80 7.21 -9.29
N PHE A 79 -4.10 6.45 -8.44
CA PHE A 79 -3.83 6.82 -7.06
C PHE A 79 -2.32 6.84 -6.82
N PRO A 80 -1.71 8.02 -6.59
CA PRO A 80 -0.34 8.07 -6.12
C PRO A 80 -0.26 7.56 -4.70
N VAL A 81 0.66 6.64 -4.45
CA VAL A 81 0.90 6.07 -3.12
C VAL A 81 2.39 6.08 -2.82
N TYR A 82 2.73 6.16 -1.55
CA TYR A 82 4.10 5.97 -1.09
C TYR A 82 4.14 5.03 0.12
N ASN A 83 5.22 4.27 0.19
CA ASN A 83 5.59 3.47 1.35
C ASN A 83 6.98 3.92 1.78
N HIS A 84 7.11 4.39 3.01
CA HIS A 84 8.37 4.84 3.57
C HIS A 84 8.71 4.02 4.81
N VAL A 85 9.85 3.34 4.79
CA VAL A 85 10.31 2.49 5.89
C VAL A 85 11.56 3.11 6.51
N LEU A 86 11.46 3.46 7.78
CA LEU A 86 12.57 4.07 8.54
C LEU A 86 13.43 3.01 9.20
N ALA A 87 14.75 3.18 9.12
CA ALA A 87 15.74 2.34 9.80
C ALA A 87 15.49 0.82 9.63
N ALA A 88 15.07 0.42 8.42
CA ALA A 88 14.79 -0.97 8.11
C ALA A 88 16.09 -1.75 7.88
N SER A 89 16.13 -2.97 8.41
CA SER A 89 17.09 -3.97 7.97
C SER A 89 16.75 -4.44 6.55
N GLU A 90 17.71 -5.07 5.87
CA GLU A 90 17.49 -5.65 4.54
C GLU A 90 16.29 -6.61 4.52
N ARG A 91 16.19 -7.45 5.53
CA ARG A 91 15.08 -8.40 5.68
C ARG A 91 13.74 -7.72 5.85
N GLU A 92 13.65 -6.66 6.64
CA GLU A 92 12.42 -5.87 6.82
C GLU A 92 12.03 -5.18 5.52
N PHE A 93 13.01 -4.68 4.77
CA PHE A 93 12.78 -4.06 3.48
C PHE A 93 12.25 -5.05 2.43
N ARG A 94 12.82 -6.27 2.40
CA ARG A 94 12.34 -7.39 1.56
C ARG A 94 10.90 -7.78 1.93
N ALA A 95 10.58 -7.83 3.22
CA ALA A 95 9.21 -8.11 3.70
C ALA A 95 8.20 -7.07 3.22
N VAL A 96 8.58 -5.77 3.26
CA VAL A 96 7.72 -4.68 2.76
C VAL A 96 7.53 -4.78 1.25
N ALA A 97 8.58 -5.06 0.49
CA ALA A 97 8.49 -5.24 -0.96
C ALA A 97 7.56 -6.41 -1.34
N TYR A 98 7.68 -7.53 -0.63
CA TYR A 98 6.78 -8.66 -0.80
C TYR A 98 5.33 -8.30 -0.45
N ALA A 99 5.10 -7.69 0.70
CA ALA A 99 3.76 -7.31 1.15
C ALA A 99 3.09 -6.33 0.18
N PHE A 100 3.84 -5.35 -0.33
CA PHE A 100 3.36 -4.41 -1.32
C PHE A 100 2.86 -5.13 -2.58
N LEU A 101 3.70 -5.94 -3.22
CA LEU A 101 3.33 -6.66 -4.45
C LEU A 101 2.17 -7.65 -4.20
N ALA A 102 2.20 -8.38 -3.09
CA ALA A 102 1.16 -9.36 -2.76
C ALA A 102 -0.18 -8.72 -2.39
N SER A 103 -0.20 -7.46 -1.99
CA SER A 103 -1.43 -6.74 -1.64
C SER A 103 -2.21 -6.25 -2.86
N LEU A 104 -1.52 -5.89 -3.95
CA LEU A 104 -2.13 -5.29 -5.14
C LEU A 104 -3.35 -6.08 -5.67
N PRO A 105 -3.28 -7.40 -5.89
CA PRO A 105 -4.41 -8.16 -6.39
C PRO A 105 -5.51 -8.38 -5.33
N ARG A 106 -5.25 -8.04 -4.07
CA ARG A 106 -6.17 -8.25 -2.93
C ARG A 106 -6.85 -6.99 -2.45
N LEU A 107 -6.49 -5.83 -2.99
CA LEU A 107 -7.11 -4.57 -2.60
C LEU A 107 -8.55 -4.49 -3.12
N GLY A 108 -9.42 -3.97 -2.26
CA GLY A 108 -10.85 -3.79 -2.55
C GLY A 108 -11.71 -4.15 -1.34
N ALA A 109 -12.63 -3.28 -0.96
CA ALA A 109 -13.48 -3.43 0.22
C ALA A 109 -14.43 -4.64 0.09
N GLY A 110 -14.09 -5.76 0.72
CA GLY A 110 -14.91 -6.97 0.79
C GLY A 110 -15.10 -7.73 -0.53
N ASN A 111 -14.65 -7.16 -1.65
CA ASN A 111 -14.67 -7.80 -2.97
C ASN A 111 -13.43 -7.34 -3.72
N PRO A 112 -12.32 -8.09 -3.63
CA PRO A 112 -11.05 -7.72 -4.25
C PRO A 112 -11.24 -7.50 -5.76
N LYS A 113 -10.92 -6.30 -6.23
CA LYS A 113 -10.95 -5.94 -7.65
C LYS A 113 -9.55 -6.07 -8.28
N GLY A 114 -8.54 -6.20 -7.42
CA GLY A 114 -7.17 -6.07 -7.84
C GLY A 114 -6.82 -4.63 -8.20
N LEU A 115 -5.61 -4.26 -7.93
CA LEU A 115 -4.99 -3.04 -8.44
C LEU A 115 -3.74 -3.47 -9.20
N ASP A 116 -3.35 -2.66 -10.17
CA ASP A 116 -2.10 -2.86 -10.87
C ASP A 116 -1.27 -1.58 -10.81
N LEU A 117 0.01 -1.71 -11.12
CA LEU A 117 0.87 -0.55 -11.26
C LEU A 117 0.57 0.11 -12.60
N TYR A 118 0.43 1.43 -12.56
CA TYR A 118 0.23 2.19 -13.79
C TYR A 118 1.44 2.02 -14.71
N GLU A 119 1.17 1.59 -15.92
CA GLU A 119 2.14 1.48 -17.00
C GLU A 119 1.85 2.54 -18.06
N ASP A 120 2.90 3.15 -18.52
CA ASP A 120 2.91 4.12 -19.60
C ASP A 120 3.78 3.54 -20.73
N GLU A 121 3.35 3.67 -21.96
CA GLU A 121 4.07 3.15 -23.14
C GLU A 121 5.52 3.64 -23.22
N THR A 122 5.75 4.87 -22.73
CA THR A 122 7.07 5.52 -22.77
C THR A 122 7.97 5.08 -21.60
N PHE A 123 7.40 4.91 -20.41
CA PHE A 123 8.18 4.76 -19.18
C PHE A 123 8.02 3.42 -18.48
N GLY A 124 7.10 2.56 -18.93
CA GLY A 124 6.75 1.31 -18.22
C GLY A 124 6.02 1.59 -16.90
N PRO A 125 6.08 0.66 -15.92
CA PRO A 125 5.44 0.86 -14.63
C PRO A 125 5.93 2.16 -13.98
N TYR A 126 4.98 3.03 -13.58
CA TYR A 126 5.35 4.27 -12.92
C TYR A 126 5.65 4.03 -11.45
N LEU A 127 6.87 3.67 -11.17
CA LEU A 127 7.36 3.27 -9.86
C LEU A 127 8.74 3.87 -9.63
N VAL A 128 8.98 4.35 -8.41
CA VAL A 128 10.32 4.75 -7.94
C VAL A 128 10.63 3.96 -6.68
N LEU A 129 11.79 3.35 -6.65
CA LEU A 129 12.35 2.65 -5.51
C LEU A 129 13.67 3.28 -5.10
N ASP A 130 13.66 3.97 -3.97
CA ASP A 130 14.81 4.67 -3.43
C ASP A 130 15.28 4.04 -2.12
N ARG A 131 16.59 3.96 -1.94
CA ARG A 131 17.24 3.57 -0.70
C ARG A 131 18.20 4.66 -0.25
N TYR A 132 18.06 5.09 1.01
CA TYR A 132 18.85 6.16 1.61
C TYR A 132 19.66 5.65 2.80
N LYS A 133 20.85 6.20 2.99
CA LYS A 133 21.69 5.95 4.18
C LYS A 133 21.27 6.75 5.40
N ALA A 134 20.50 7.82 5.19
CA ALA A 134 19.99 8.68 6.22
C ALA A 134 18.47 8.83 6.12
N PRO A 135 17.75 9.19 7.17
CA PRO A 135 16.31 9.36 7.17
C PRO A 135 15.90 10.62 6.40
N LEU A 136 16.03 10.61 5.10
CA LEU A 136 15.53 11.63 4.20
C LEU A 136 14.15 11.21 3.71
N GLY A 137 13.12 11.73 4.37
CA GLY A 137 11.75 11.44 4.01
C GLY A 137 11.16 12.55 3.18
N ARG A 138 11.22 12.48 1.84
CA ARG A 138 10.37 13.30 1.00
C ARG A 138 9.13 12.50 0.61
N ARG A 139 7.98 12.98 1.11
CA ARG A 139 6.68 12.41 0.75
C ARG A 139 6.22 13.02 -0.57
N VAL A 140 5.84 12.18 -1.52
CA VAL A 140 5.21 12.63 -2.75
C VAL A 140 3.73 12.86 -2.45
N VAL A 141 3.38 14.07 -2.06
CA VAL A 141 1.98 14.45 -1.83
C VAL A 141 1.54 15.38 -2.93
N LEU A 142 0.43 15.06 -3.57
CA LEU A 142 -0.20 15.93 -4.55
C LEU A 142 -1.11 16.93 -3.84
N PRO A 143 -1.08 18.22 -4.24
CA PRO A 143 -2.05 19.17 -3.77
C PRO A 143 -3.46 18.76 -4.23
N PRO A 144 -4.46 18.78 -3.33
CA PRO A 144 -5.84 18.45 -3.70
C PRO A 144 -6.48 19.49 -4.64
N THR A 145 -5.78 20.59 -4.92
CA THR A 145 -6.21 21.66 -5.82
C THR A 145 -5.96 21.35 -7.29
N LEU A 146 -5.14 20.34 -7.63
CA LEU A 146 -4.92 19.93 -9.01
C LEU A 146 -6.16 19.20 -9.52
N LYS A 147 -6.89 19.83 -10.43
CA LYS A 147 -8.14 19.30 -10.98
C LYS A 147 -7.95 18.60 -12.32
N ASP A 148 -6.95 19.00 -13.08
CA ASP A 148 -6.63 18.38 -14.36
C ASP A 148 -5.81 17.12 -14.14
N PRO A 149 -6.24 15.95 -14.69
CA PRO A 149 -5.53 14.70 -14.51
C PRO A 149 -4.13 14.68 -15.11
N GLY A 150 -3.96 15.34 -16.24
CA GLY A 150 -2.66 15.42 -16.93
C GLY A 150 -1.66 16.25 -16.14
N GLU A 151 -2.08 17.42 -15.63
CA GLU A 151 -1.26 18.27 -14.76
C GLU A 151 -0.90 17.54 -13.46
N ALA A 152 -1.87 16.84 -12.85
CA ALA A 152 -1.66 16.10 -11.64
C ALA A 152 -0.66 14.95 -11.83
N LEU A 153 -0.73 14.24 -12.95
CA LEU A 153 0.21 13.17 -13.29
C LEU A 153 1.61 13.73 -13.56
N ALA A 154 1.70 14.83 -14.30
CA ALA A 154 2.97 15.52 -14.56
C ALA A 154 3.63 16.01 -13.26
N GLU A 155 2.86 16.60 -12.37
CA GLU A 155 3.35 17.06 -11.06
C GLU A 155 3.77 15.88 -10.15
N PHE A 156 3.03 14.77 -10.18
CA PHE A 156 3.43 13.56 -9.48
C PHE A 156 4.79 13.05 -9.98
N ARG A 157 4.96 12.96 -11.30
CA ARG A 157 6.24 12.57 -11.93
C ARG A 157 7.37 13.49 -11.51
N ARG A 158 7.16 14.80 -11.66
CA ARG A 158 8.14 15.82 -11.27
C ARG A 158 8.57 15.63 -9.81
N ARG A 159 7.63 15.49 -8.88
CA ARG A 159 7.94 15.32 -7.45
C ARG A 159 8.64 14.01 -7.15
N ALA A 160 8.27 12.94 -7.84
CA ALA A 160 8.93 11.66 -7.68
C ALA A 160 10.38 11.69 -8.21
N GLU A 161 10.63 12.47 -9.26
CA GLU A 161 11.95 12.62 -9.86
C GLU A 161 12.85 13.61 -9.12
N ASP A 162 12.27 14.68 -8.57
CA ASP A 162 12.95 15.69 -7.77
C ASP A 162 13.34 15.22 -6.36
N ALA A 163 13.22 13.93 -6.06
CA ALA A 163 13.70 13.43 -4.79
C ALA A 163 15.18 13.74 -4.66
N PRO A 164 15.63 14.23 -3.47
CA PRO A 164 16.96 14.76 -3.32
C PRO A 164 18.00 13.74 -3.72
N GLU A 165 18.76 14.08 -4.77
CA GLU A 165 20.00 13.43 -5.11
C GLU A 165 21.05 14.01 -4.19
N GLY A 166 21.59 13.21 -3.31
CA GLY A 166 22.62 13.62 -2.40
C GLY A 166 23.39 12.42 -1.90
N GLU A 167 24.44 12.64 -1.14
CA GLU A 167 25.27 11.58 -0.55
C GLU A 167 24.47 10.55 0.27
N ALA A 168 23.26 10.93 0.70
CA ALA A 168 22.37 10.06 1.44
C ALA A 168 21.64 9.04 0.55
N LEU A 169 21.43 9.34 -0.74
CA LEU A 169 20.84 8.41 -1.70
C LEU A 169 21.91 7.46 -2.20
N PHE A 170 21.80 6.17 -1.90
CA PHE A 170 22.78 5.21 -2.38
C PHE A 170 22.25 4.27 -3.48
N GLN A 171 20.96 4.21 -3.69
CA GLN A 171 20.37 3.39 -4.75
C GLN A 171 19.04 3.96 -5.20
N ARG A 172 18.85 4.09 -6.51
CA ARG A 172 17.60 4.47 -7.13
C ARG A 172 17.29 3.60 -8.33
N HIS A 173 16.06 3.11 -8.36
CA HIS A 173 15.49 2.44 -9.52
C HIS A 173 14.20 3.15 -9.94
N ARG A 174 13.96 3.25 -11.23
CA ARG A 174 12.76 3.87 -11.80
C ARG A 174 12.09 2.93 -12.81
N GLY A 175 10.76 3.04 -12.92
CA GLY A 175 9.98 2.33 -13.92
C GLY A 175 10.17 0.80 -13.84
N ARG A 176 10.48 0.19 -14.95
CA ARG A 176 10.69 -1.27 -15.06
C ARG A 176 11.82 -1.77 -14.19
N ALA A 177 12.91 -1.03 -14.10
CA ALA A 177 14.03 -1.41 -13.22
C ALA A 177 13.64 -1.40 -11.74
N ALA A 178 12.76 -0.50 -11.32
CA ALA A 178 12.21 -0.49 -9.97
C ALA A 178 11.30 -1.69 -9.72
N LEU A 179 10.44 -2.05 -10.67
CA LEU A 179 9.57 -3.23 -10.57
C LEU A 179 10.39 -4.53 -10.49
N GLU A 180 11.41 -4.67 -11.32
CA GLU A 180 12.31 -5.80 -11.27
C GLU A 180 13.08 -5.88 -9.94
N ALA A 181 13.53 -4.73 -9.41
CA ALA A 181 14.19 -4.68 -8.11
C ALA A 181 13.22 -5.09 -6.99
N LEU A 182 11.97 -4.61 -7.00
CA LEU A 182 10.94 -5.04 -6.05
C LEU A 182 10.66 -6.55 -6.14
N ARG A 183 10.53 -7.08 -7.35
CA ARG A 183 10.31 -8.52 -7.57
C ARG A 183 11.47 -9.36 -7.04
N ARG A 184 12.72 -8.93 -7.26
CA ARG A 184 13.90 -9.59 -6.68
C ARG A 184 13.88 -9.57 -5.15
N LEU A 185 13.56 -8.43 -4.54
CA LEU A 185 13.43 -8.30 -3.09
C LEU A 185 12.34 -9.22 -2.53
N ALA A 186 11.18 -9.22 -3.17
CA ALA A 186 10.06 -10.08 -2.77
C ALA A 186 10.39 -11.57 -2.91
N LYS A 187 11.06 -11.96 -3.97
CA LYS A 187 11.53 -13.33 -4.18
C LYS A 187 12.52 -13.74 -3.11
N ALA A 188 13.53 -12.91 -2.83
CA ALA A 188 14.51 -13.18 -1.77
C ALA A 188 13.84 -13.32 -0.40
N PHE A 189 12.81 -12.52 -0.11
CA PHE A 189 12.02 -12.68 1.12
C PHE A 189 11.40 -14.09 1.22
N VAL A 190 10.76 -14.55 0.15
CA VAL A 190 10.07 -15.84 0.14
C VAL A 190 11.06 -17.02 0.22
N GLU A 191 12.18 -16.94 -0.48
CA GLU A 191 13.13 -18.04 -0.59
C GLU A 191 14.13 -18.13 0.59
N GLU A 192 14.54 -16.98 1.13
CA GLU A 192 15.59 -16.92 2.16
C GLU A 192 15.02 -16.60 3.55
N ASP A 193 14.15 -15.58 3.64
CA ASP A 193 13.75 -15.03 4.92
C ASP A 193 12.54 -15.74 5.53
N LEU A 194 11.55 -16.12 4.73
CA LEU A 194 10.32 -16.75 5.20
C LEU A 194 10.56 -18.14 5.83
N PRO A 195 11.38 -19.03 5.24
CA PRO A 195 11.71 -20.31 5.87
C PRO A 195 12.42 -20.15 7.21
N ALA A 196 13.34 -19.17 7.30
CA ALA A 196 14.04 -18.87 8.55
C ALA A 196 13.11 -18.31 9.65
N LEU A 197 12.01 -17.66 9.29
CA LEU A 197 11.00 -17.23 10.25
C LEU A 197 10.14 -18.40 10.76
N ALA A 198 9.82 -19.35 9.89
CA ALA A 198 9.04 -20.53 10.26
C ALA A 198 9.81 -21.47 11.19
N SER A 199 11.13 -21.56 11.03
CA SER A 199 11.98 -22.39 11.89
C SER A 199 12.28 -21.77 13.27
N ALA A 200 12.04 -20.46 13.44
CA ALA A 200 12.30 -19.72 14.68
C ALA A 200 11.02 -19.53 15.56
N SER A 201 9.88 -20.02 15.11
CA SER A 201 8.58 -19.94 15.81
C SER A 201 8.30 -21.19 16.64
#